data_cd440a1412ffad973dc813c9fb0c87a4
#
_entry.id   cd440a1412ffad973dc813c9fb0c87a4
#
_cell.length_a   1.000
_cell.length_b   1.000
_cell.length_c   1.000
_cell.angle_alpha   90.00
_cell.angle_beta   90.00
_cell.angle_gamma   90.00
#
_symmetry.space_group_name_H-M   'P 1'
#
loop_
_entity.id
_entity.type
_entity.pdbx_description
1 polymer ?
#
loop_
_entity_poly.entity_id
_entity_poly.type
_entity_poly.pdbx_seq_one_letter_code
_entity_poly.pdbx_strand_id
1 'polypeptide(L)'
;AMADLYATIILPEQVVTIPQETEINWQELIKLLTGIIYWSGVLLLTARFFLQLGSIMRLHFQCSKSQLKGVRVHLLKKEAGPFSFFHWIFIHPQSHTDSEISEIITHEETHARQYHSIDVLISEIMCIFCWFNPFSWLMKREVRGNLEYMADSRVLETGHDSKSYQYHLLGLAHHKAAANL
;
A
#
# COMPACT_ATOMS: atom_id res chain seq x y z
N ALA A 1 -58.93 -56.06 -56.84
CA ALA A 1 -59.61 -55.50 -55.71
C ALA A 1 -58.99 -55.94 -54.37
N MET A 2 -57.70 -55.86 -54.22
CA MET A 2 -57.01 -56.00 -52.92
C MET A 2 -55.69 -55.25 -52.94
N ALA A 3 -55.67 -54.08 -53.55
CA ALA A 3 -54.43 -53.30 -53.66
C ALA A 3 -54.46 -51.93 -53.02
N ASP A 4 -55.52 -51.57 -52.27
CA ASP A 4 -55.71 -50.21 -51.76
C ASP A 4 -55.64 -50.14 -50.21
N LEU A 5 -55.01 -51.10 -49.59
CA LEU A 5 -54.98 -51.12 -48.13
C LEU A 5 -53.59 -50.77 -47.49
N TYR A 6 -52.67 -50.21 -48.26
CA TYR A 6 -51.45 -49.61 -47.68
C TYR A 6 -51.54 -48.12 -47.76
N ALA A 7 -52.46 -47.57 -46.97
CA ALA A 7 -52.34 -46.17 -46.57
C ALA A 7 -51.02 -46.02 -45.84
N THR A 8 -50.04 -45.48 -46.53
CA THR A 8 -48.75 -45.08 -45.96
C THR A 8 -49.07 -44.06 -44.84
N ILE A 9 -49.05 -44.50 -43.60
CA ILE A 9 -49.03 -43.62 -42.42
C ILE A 9 -47.70 -42.88 -42.50
N ILE A 10 -47.74 -41.71 -43.12
CA ILE A 10 -46.60 -40.75 -43.01
C ILE A 10 -46.65 -40.25 -41.60
N LEU A 11 -45.85 -40.85 -40.71
CA LEU A 11 -45.55 -40.28 -39.39
C LEU A 11 -44.84 -38.95 -39.63
N PRO A 12 -45.31 -37.86 -38.99
CA PRO A 12 -44.57 -36.59 -39.06
C PRO A 12 -43.17 -36.84 -38.53
N GLU A 13 -42.20 -36.49 -39.33
CA GLU A 13 -40.79 -36.56 -38.95
C GLU A 13 -40.61 -35.65 -37.75
N GLN A 14 -40.56 -36.24 -36.56
CA GLN A 14 -40.20 -35.49 -35.34
C GLN A 14 -38.72 -35.12 -35.50
N VAL A 15 -38.48 -33.87 -35.85
CA VAL A 15 -37.15 -33.27 -35.77
C VAL A 15 -36.74 -33.27 -34.30
N VAL A 16 -36.01 -34.30 -33.89
CA VAL A 16 -35.35 -34.31 -32.58
C VAL A 16 -34.27 -33.29 -32.65
N THR A 17 -34.56 -32.08 -32.20
CA THR A 17 -33.52 -31.07 -31.93
C THR A 17 -32.67 -31.61 -30.80
N ILE A 18 -31.54 -32.20 -31.12
CA ILE A 18 -30.50 -32.55 -30.17
C ILE A 18 -30.05 -31.20 -29.58
N PRO A 19 -30.12 -31.00 -28.25
CA PRO A 19 -29.58 -29.80 -27.67
C PRO A 19 -28.13 -29.67 -28.09
N GLN A 20 -27.81 -28.59 -28.79
CA GLN A 20 -26.43 -28.34 -29.18
C GLN A 20 -25.65 -28.22 -27.88
N GLU A 21 -24.76 -29.16 -27.60
CA GLU A 21 -23.84 -29.07 -26.47
C GLU A 21 -23.14 -27.73 -26.61
N THR A 22 -23.39 -26.83 -25.65
CA THR A 22 -22.73 -25.52 -25.59
C THR A 22 -21.26 -25.80 -25.30
N GLU A 23 -20.46 -25.89 -26.34
CA GLU A 23 -19.00 -26.01 -26.19
C GLU A 23 -18.50 -24.81 -25.33
N ILE A 24 -17.87 -25.11 -24.19
CA ILE A 24 -17.34 -24.11 -23.34
C ILE A 24 -16.23 -23.36 -24.08
N ASN A 25 -16.45 -22.10 -24.34
CA ASN A 25 -15.41 -21.25 -24.93
C ASN A 25 -14.33 -20.95 -23.87
N TRP A 26 -13.33 -21.80 -23.80
CA TRP A 26 -12.21 -21.70 -22.86
C TRP A 26 -11.48 -20.38 -22.92
N GLN A 27 -11.40 -19.76 -24.10
CA GLN A 27 -10.75 -18.45 -24.26
C GLN A 27 -11.51 -17.35 -23.51
N GLU A 28 -12.83 -17.30 -23.65
CA GLU A 28 -13.67 -16.33 -22.94
C GLU A 28 -13.68 -16.56 -21.43
N LEU A 29 -13.70 -17.82 -21.00
CA LEU A 29 -13.63 -18.18 -19.59
C LEU A 29 -12.30 -17.74 -18.96
N ILE A 30 -11.17 -17.99 -19.64
CA ILE A 30 -9.83 -17.57 -19.16
C ILE A 30 -9.73 -16.05 -19.08
N LYS A 31 -10.21 -15.32 -20.08
CA LYS A 31 -10.24 -13.84 -20.04
C LYS A 31 -11.05 -13.32 -18.85
N LEU A 32 -12.23 -13.88 -18.65
CA LEU A 32 -13.09 -13.51 -17.52
C LEU A 32 -12.40 -13.77 -16.16
N LEU A 33 -11.86 -14.97 -15.98
CA LEU A 33 -11.16 -15.35 -14.73
C LEU A 33 -9.94 -14.46 -14.47
N THR A 34 -9.13 -14.21 -15.50
CA THR A 34 -7.95 -13.33 -15.39
C THR A 34 -8.37 -11.91 -15.01
N GLY A 35 -9.45 -11.41 -15.62
CA GLY A 35 -10.01 -10.10 -15.28
C GLY A 35 -10.50 -10.04 -13.83
N ILE A 36 -11.22 -11.05 -13.37
CA ILE A 36 -11.70 -11.13 -11.98
C ILE A 36 -10.53 -11.14 -10.99
N ILE A 37 -9.52 -11.97 -11.24
CA ILE A 37 -8.32 -12.05 -10.39
C ILE A 37 -7.60 -10.71 -10.35
N TYR A 38 -7.38 -10.07 -11.50
CA TYR A 38 -6.71 -8.78 -11.57
C TYR A 38 -7.47 -7.70 -10.77
N TRP A 39 -8.76 -7.52 -11.04
CA TRP A 39 -9.56 -6.48 -10.39
C TRP A 39 -9.81 -6.75 -8.92
N SER A 40 -9.88 -8.01 -8.49
CA SER A 40 -9.96 -8.36 -7.06
C SER A 40 -8.70 -7.94 -6.31
N GLY A 41 -7.51 -8.16 -6.89
CA GLY A 41 -6.23 -7.70 -6.33
C GLY A 41 -6.16 -6.17 -6.23
N VAL A 42 -6.54 -5.46 -7.30
CA VAL A 42 -6.61 -3.99 -7.30
C VAL A 42 -7.56 -3.49 -6.23
N LEU A 43 -8.77 -4.06 -6.11
CA LEU A 43 -9.76 -3.66 -5.12
C LEU A 43 -9.25 -3.85 -3.67
N LEU A 44 -8.66 -5.01 -3.40
CA LEU A 44 -8.12 -5.34 -2.08
C LEU A 44 -7.00 -4.37 -1.68
N LEU A 45 -6.04 -4.12 -2.56
CA LEU A 45 -4.93 -3.20 -2.28
C LEU A 45 -5.40 -1.75 -2.17
N THR A 46 -6.37 -1.34 -2.98
CA THR A 46 -7.00 -0.02 -2.89
C THR A 46 -7.71 0.16 -1.54
N ALA A 47 -8.48 -0.84 -1.11
CA ALA A 47 -9.13 -0.80 0.19
C ALA A 47 -8.11 -0.69 1.33
N ARG A 48 -7.04 -1.50 1.30
CA ARG A 48 -5.93 -1.40 2.25
C ARG A 48 -5.28 -0.02 2.26
N PHE A 49 -5.04 0.56 1.10
CA PHE A 49 -4.45 1.90 0.96
C PHE A 49 -5.32 2.97 1.63
N PHE A 50 -6.63 2.97 1.38
CA PHE A 50 -7.54 3.93 2.02
C PHE A 50 -7.69 3.71 3.52
N LEU A 51 -7.63 2.46 4.01
CA LEU A 51 -7.62 2.18 5.44
C LEU A 51 -6.35 2.73 6.12
N GLN A 52 -5.19 2.60 5.49
CA GLN A 52 -3.93 3.17 5.98
C GLN A 52 -3.99 4.70 6.00
N LEU A 53 -4.46 5.32 4.92
CA LEU A 53 -4.62 6.78 4.84
C LEU A 53 -5.62 7.29 5.89
N GLY A 54 -6.76 6.61 6.04
CA GLY A 54 -7.76 6.92 7.07
C GLY A 54 -7.21 6.80 8.50
N SER A 55 -6.31 5.83 8.74
CA SER A 55 -5.62 5.68 10.04
C SER A 55 -4.73 6.90 10.34
N ILE A 56 -3.95 7.38 9.36
CA ILE A 56 -3.13 8.59 9.52
C ILE A 56 -4.00 9.82 9.79
N MET A 57 -5.10 9.97 9.03
CA MET A 57 -6.06 11.06 9.25
C MET A 57 -6.68 11.01 10.65
N ARG A 58 -7.04 9.82 11.12
CA ARG A 58 -7.55 9.63 12.49
C ARG A 58 -6.51 10.06 13.54
N LEU A 59 -5.24 9.66 13.36
CA LEU A 59 -4.16 10.08 14.26
C LEU A 59 -3.99 11.61 14.25
N HIS A 60 -4.04 12.25 13.09
CA HIS A 60 -3.96 13.71 13.00
C HIS A 60 -5.01 14.43 13.85
N PHE A 61 -6.26 13.93 13.87
CA PHE A 61 -7.34 14.53 14.65
C PHE A 61 -7.30 14.15 16.14
N GLN A 62 -6.70 13.01 16.50
CA GLN A 62 -6.65 12.53 17.88
C GLN A 62 -5.42 13.02 18.66
N CYS A 63 -4.33 13.38 17.96
CA CYS A 63 -3.09 13.81 18.58
C CYS A 63 -3.16 15.26 19.04
N SER A 64 -2.57 15.54 20.21
CA SER A 64 -2.38 16.90 20.67
C SER A 64 -1.31 17.58 19.84
N LYS A 65 -1.54 18.84 19.49
CA LYS A 65 -0.56 19.66 18.77
C LYS A 65 0.34 20.39 19.76
N SER A 66 1.64 20.35 19.50
CA SER A 66 2.64 21.07 20.30
C SER A 66 3.69 21.67 19.37
N GLN A 67 4.56 22.48 19.96
CA GLN A 67 5.70 23.05 19.25
C GLN A 67 6.98 22.61 19.97
N LEU A 68 7.83 21.87 19.24
CA LEU A 68 9.13 21.42 19.70
C LEU A 68 10.20 22.03 18.81
N LYS A 69 11.19 22.69 19.41
CA LYS A 69 12.30 23.33 18.67
C LYS A 69 11.84 24.27 17.53
N GLY A 70 10.68 24.93 17.69
CA GLY A 70 10.12 25.82 16.65
C GLY A 70 9.29 25.13 15.58
N VAL A 71 9.24 23.80 15.54
CA VAL A 71 8.49 23.00 14.57
C VAL A 71 7.18 22.51 15.18
N ARG A 72 6.09 22.56 14.42
CA ARG A 72 4.78 22.04 14.84
C ARG A 72 4.76 20.52 14.73
N VAL A 73 4.49 19.84 15.84
CA VAL A 73 4.45 18.39 15.94
C VAL A 73 3.13 17.90 16.54
N HIS A 74 2.78 16.68 16.23
CA HIS A 74 1.64 15.93 16.78
C HIS A 74 2.17 14.94 17.81
N LEU A 75 1.73 15.07 19.06
CA LEU A 75 2.18 14.22 20.15
C LEU A 75 1.42 12.89 20.14
N LEU A 76 2.13 11.80 19.93
CA LEU A 76 1.58 10.46 20.04
C LEU A 76 1.36 10.08 21.51
N LYS A 77 0.20 9.51 21.83
CA LYS A 77 -0.14 9.01 23.17
C LYS A 77 0.48 7.65 23.49
N LYS A 78 0.74 6.87 22.44
CA LYS A 78 1.35 5.55 22.53
C LYS A 78 2.78 5.62 22.05
N GLU A 79 3.63 4.80 22.64
CA GLU A 79 4.99 4.60 22.17
C GLU A 79 4.96 4.05 20.74
N ALA A 80 5.38 4.86 19.79
CA ALA A 80 5.53 4.52 18.40
C ALA A 80 6.71 5.31 17.83
N GLY A 81 7.38 4.75 16.83
CA GLY A 81 8.46 5.45 16.14
C GLY A 81 7.99 6.78 15.54
N PRO A 82 8.85 7.77 15.45
CA PRO A 82 8.53 9.02 14.78
C PRO A 82 8.24 8.77 13.31
N PHE A 83 7.38 9.59 12.73
CA PHE A 83 7.10 9.60 11.28
C PHE A 83 6.48 10.92 10.87
N SER A 84 6.60 11.23 9.57
CA SER A 84 5.95 12.39 8.97
C SER A 84 5.03 11.99 7.82
N PHE A 85 3.97 12.79 7.62
CA PHE A 85 3.08 12.67 6.47
C PHE A 85 2.70 14.07 5.98
N PHE A 86 3.10 14.41 4.77
CA PHE A 86 3.11 15.78 4.26
C PHE A 86 3.81 16.74 5.23
N HIS A 87 3.06 17.67 5.82
CA HIS A 87 3.56 18.65 6.79
C HIS A 87 3.31 18.26 8.25
N TRP A 88 2.79 17.05 8.51
CA TRP A 88 2.48 16.57 9.85
C TRP A 88 3.60 15.68 10.36
N ILE A 89 4.25 16.11 11.42
CA ILE A 89 5.29 15.34 12.11
C ILE A 89 4.68 14.75 13.36
N PHE A 90 4.80 13.44 13.53
CA PHE A 90 4.29 12.70 14.70
C PHE A 90 5.45 12.16 15.49
N ILE A 91 5.46 12.45 16.82
CA ILE A 91 6.53 12.02 17.72
C ILE A 91 5.96 11.68 19.10
N HIS A 92 6.61 10.74 19.79
CA HIS A 92 6.39 10.45 21.21
C HIS A 92 7.60 10.96 22.02
N PRO A 93 7.58 12.19 22.55
CA PRO A 93 8.77 12.83 23.10
C PRO A 93 9.28 12.19 24.39
N GLN A 94 8.43 11.46 25.13
CA GLN A 94 8.81 10.83 26.41
C GLN A 94 9.79 9.67 26.25
N SER A 95 9.95 9.13 25.05
CA SER A 95 10.86 8.02 24.75
C SER A 95 12.24 8.48 24.28
N HIS A 96 12.49 9.78 24.22
CA HIS A 96 13.68 10.34 23.61
C HIS A 96 14.32 11.44 24.44
N THR A 97 15.63 11.54 24.37
CA THR A 97 16.40 12.65 24.97
C THR A 97 16.27 13.93 24.13
N ASP A 98 16.59 15.09 24.69
CA ASP A 98 16.54 16.38 23.98
C ASP A 98 17.45 16.43 22.74
N SER A 99 18.57 15.70 22.77
CA SER A 99 19.49 15.56 21.64
C SER A 99 18.83 14.73 20.53
N GLU A 100 18.28 13.56 20.86
CA GLU A 100 17.59 12.68 19.92
C GLU A 100 16.38 13.37 19.30
N ILE A 101 15.59 14.13 20.09
CA ILE A 101 14.46 14.90 19.59
C ILE A 101 14.92 15.90 18.51
N SER A 102 16.09 16.53 18.65
CA SER A 102 16.61 17.45 17.65
C SER A 102 16.94 16.76 16.34
N GLU A 103 17.59 15.60 16.40
CA GLU A 103 17.93 14.78 15.25
C GLU A 103 16.68 14.26 14.53
N ILE A 104 15.74 13.71 15.31
CA ILE A 104 14.44 13.22 14.82
C ILE A 104 13.65 14.32 14.11
N ILE A 105 13.56 15.51 14.71
CA ILE A 105 12.83 16.63 14.11
C ILE A 105 13.50 17.03 12.79
N THR A 106 14.83 17.11 12.73
CA THR A 106 15.56 17.45 11.49
C THR A 106 15.29 16.43 10.39
N HIS A 107 15.30 15.13 10.73
CA HIS A 107 14.99 14.04 9.82
C HIS A 107 13.55 14.13 9.29
N GLU A 108 12.56 14.21 10.17
CA GLU A 108 11.14 14.26 9.81
C GLU A 108 10.76 15.57 9.10
N GLU A 109 11.39 16.69 9.46
CA GLU A 109 11.20 17.96 8.77
C GLU A 109 11.73 17.90 7.34
N THR A 110 12.79 17.15 7.08
CA THR A 110 13.31 16.93 5.73
C THR A 110 12.27 16.22 4.86
N HIS A 111 11.68 15.13 5.37
CA HIS A 111 10.59 14.45 4.67
C HIS A 111 9.39 15.37 4.39
N ALA A 112 9.03 16.18 5.37
CA ALA A 112 7.91 17.12 5.24
C ALA A 112 8.17 18.23 4.22
N ARG A 113 9.36 18.82 4.24
CA ARG A 113 9.74 19.93 3.34
C ARG A 113 9.94 19.49 1.90
N GLN A 114 10.50 18.30 1.69
CA GLN A 114 10.76 17.75 0.35
C GLN A 114 9.57 16.97 -0.21
N TYR A 115 8.43 16.94 0.50
CA TYR A 115 7.20 16.27 0.07
C TYR A 115 7.37 14.78 -0.24
N HIS A 116 8.28 14.09 0.46
CA HIS A 116 8.55 12.67 0.28
C HIS A 116 7.29 11.79 0.36
N SER A 117 6.25 12.26 1.04
CA SER A 117 4.94 11.59 1.05
C SER A 117 4.34 11.41 -0.34
N ILE A 118 4.61 12.31 -1.29
CA ILE A 118 4.12 12.20 -2.67
C ILE A 118 4.78 11.03 -3.37
N ASP A 119 6.10 10.88 -3.24
CA ASP A 119 6.85 9.78 -3.85
C ASP A 119 6.38 8.42 -3.31
N VAL A 120 6.15 8.36 -1.98
CA VAL A 120 5.58 7.17 -1.34
C VAL A 120 4.18 6.87 -1.88
N LEU A 121 3.29 7.87 -1.98
CA LEU A 121 1.93 7.67 -2.50
C LEU A 121 1.93 7.22 -3.96
N ILE A 122 2.76 7.82 -4.82
CA ILE A 122 2.91 7.41 -6.23
C ILE A 122 3.38 5.95 -6.31
N SER A 123 4.38 5.57 -5.51
CA SER A 123 4.88 4.19 -5.48
C SER A 123 3.83 3.19 -4.99
N GLU A 124 2.97 3.57 -4.03
CA GLU A 124 1.82 2.76 -3.59
C GLU A 124 0.80 2.58 -4.71
N ILE A 125 0.43 3.66 -5.41
CA ILE A 125 -0.51 3.61 -6.53
C ILE A 125 0.03 2.71 -7.65
N MET A 126 1.31 2.81 -7.98
CA MET A 126 1.93 1.91 -8.95
C MET A 126 1.87 0.44 -8.51
N CYS A 127 2.11 0.15 -7.23
CA CYS A 127 1.98 -1.21 -6.70
C CYS A 127 0.53 -1.72 -6.72
N ILE A 128 -0.48 -0.86 -6.60
CA ILE A 128 -1.89 -1.24 -6.71
C ILE A 128 -2.22 -1.71 -8.12
N PHE A 129 -1.84 -0.95 -9.14
CA PHE A 129 -2.14 -1.32 -10.54
C PHE A 129 -1.24 -2.42 -11.08
N CYS A 130 0.00 -2.48 -10.65
CA CYS A 130 0.99 -3.47 -11.07
C CYS A 130 1.27 -4.49 -9.95
N TRP A 131 0.25 -4.89 -9.19
CA TRP A 131 0.41 -5.72 -8.00
C TRP A 131 1.02 -7.10 -8.27
N PHE A 132 0.77 -7.64 -9.46
CA PHE A 132 1.31 -8.92 -9.93
C PHE A 132 2.79 -8.84 -10.37
N ASN A 133 3.33 -7.62 -10.55
CA ASN A 133 4.71 -7.40 -10.99
C ASN A 133 5.64 -7.22 -9.78
N PRO A 134 6.59 -8.14 -9.53
CA PRO A 134 7.52 -8.03 -8.41
C PRO A 134 8.42 -6.79 -8.50
N PHE A 135 8.72 -6.31 -9.70
CA PHE A 135 9.57 -5.12 -9.87
C PHE A 135 8.91 -3.84 -9.32
N SER A 136 7.59 -3.74 -9.32
CA SER A 136 6.89 -2.61 -8.71
C SER A 136 7.14 -2.54 -7.20
N TRP A 137 7.17 -3.68 -6.54
CA TRP A 137 7.46 -3.78 -5.10
C TRP A 137 8.93 -3.49 -4.78
N LEU A 138 9.85 -3.96 -5.62
CA LEU A 138 11.27 -3.62 -5.51
C LEU A 138 11.49 -2.11 -5.70
N MET A 139 10.91 -1.53 -6.74
CA MET A 139 10.99 -0.08 -6.98
C MET A 139 10.47 0.73 -5.79
N LYS A 140 9.31 0.36 -5.23
CA LYS A 140 8.77 1.00 -4.02
C LYS A 140 9.74 0.93 -2.84
N ARG A 141 10.42 -0.21 -2.66
CA ARG A 141 11.43 -0.38 -1.61
C ARG A 141 12.62 0.54 -1.84
N GLU A 142 13.13 0.61 -3.07
CA GLU A 142 14.27 1.47 -3.43
C GLU A 142 13.93 2.96 -3.30
N VAL A 143 12.72 3.37 -3.72
CA VAL A 143 12.24 4.75 -3.50
C VAL A 143 12.29 5.09 -2.02
N ARG A 144 11.72 4.25 -1.14
CA ARG A 144 11.77 4.49 0.31
C ARG A 144 13.19 4.55 0.84
N GLY A 145 14.06 3.62 0.45
CA GLY A 145 15.46 3.63 0.85
C GLY A 145 16.21 4.90 0.46
N ASN A 146 15.93 5.42 -0.74
CA ASN A 146 16.54 6.67 -1.21
C ASN A 146 16.02 7.89 -0.40
N LEU A 147 14.74 7.94 -0.08
CA LEU A 147 14.16 9.01 0.74
C LEU A 147 14.73 9.02 2.16
N GLU A 148 14.92 7.84 2.77
CA GLU A 148 15.60 7.71 4.08
C GLU A 148 17.04 8.21 4.00
N TYR A 149 17.78 7.80 2.97
CA TYR A 149 19.17 8.26 2.76
C TYR A 149 19.26 9.79 2.64
N MET A 150 18.32 10.42 1.94
CA MET A 150 18.27 11.88 1.81
C MET A 150 17.99 12.57 3.14
N ALA A 151 17.09 12.05 3.95
CA ALA A 151 16.77 12.59 5.27
C ALA A 151 17.95 12.42 6.24
N ASP A 152 18.57 11.25 6.26
CA ASP A 152 19.76 10.98 7.09
C ASP A 152 20.95 11.87 6.71
N SER A 153 21.20 12.05 5.41
CA SER A 153 22.25 12.96 4.92
C SER A 153 22.03 14.39 5.42
N ARG A 154 20.79 14.82 5.47
CA ARG A 154 20.44 16.17 5.96
C ARG A 154 20.73 16.34 7.45
N VAL A 155 20.47 15.32 8.28
CA VAL A 155 20.80 15.35 9.70
C VAL A 155 22.33 15.51 9.89
N LEU A 156 23.14 14.77 9.13
CA LEU A 156 24.59 14.87 9.20
C LEU A 156 25.12 16.23 8.73
N GLU A 157 24.52 16.83 7.70
CA GLU A 157 24.88 18.18 7.22
C GLU A 157 24.62 19.28 8.26
N THR A 158 23.66 19.08 9.19
CA THR A 158 23.36 20.06 10.23
C THR A 158 24.34 20.01 11.41
N GLY A 159 25.40 19.19 11.33
CA GLY A 159 26.49 19.16 12.28
C GLY A 159 26.31 18.21 13.46
N HIS A 160 25.34 17.29 13.37
CA HIS A 160 25.21 16.21 14.35
C HIS A 160 26.34 15.21 14.22
N ASP A 161 26.85 14.68 15.36
CA ASP A 161 27.91 13.67 15.33
C ASP A 161 27.44 12.38 14.67
N SER A 162 28.13 12.01 13.60
CA SER A 162 27.80 10.85 12.79
C SER A 162 27.72 9.53 13.57
N LYS A 163 28.63 9.33 14.54
CA LYS A 163 28.64 8.12 15.36
C LYS A 163 27.47 8.07 16.32
N SER A 164 27.19 9.18 17.00
CA SER A 164 26.02 9.30 17.89
C SER A 164 24.74 9.04 17.14
N TYR A 165 24.56 9.65 15.97
CA TYR A 165 23.38 9.46 15.12
C TYR A 165 23.19 8.00 14.67
N GLN A 166 24.28 7.31 14.26
CA GLN A 166 24.20 5.90 13.90
C GLN A 166 23.77 5.01 15.06
N TYR A 167 24.24 5.28 16.29
CA TYR A 167 23.79 4.55 17.48
C TYR A 167 22.31 4.79 17.77
N HIS A 168 21.82 6.03 17.62
CA HIS A 168 20.40 6.34 17.78
C HIS A 168 19.55 5.63 16.74
N LEU A 169 19.94 5.58 15.47
CA LEU A 169 19.26 4.82 14.41
C LEU A 169 19.17 3.33 14.73
N LEU A 170 20.25 2.74 15.23
CA LEU A 170 20.25 1.33 15.66
C LEU A 170 19.27 1.10 16.82
N GLY A 171 19.21 2.01 17.80
CA GLY A 171 18.22 1.98 18.88
C GLY A 171 16.79 2.03 18.37
N LEU A 172 16.49 2.95 17.46
CA LEU A 172 15.17 3.08 16.84
C LEU A 172 14.78 1.84 16.02
N ALA A 173 15.74 1.21 15.32
CA ALA A 173 15.50 -0.02 14.57
C ALA A 173 15.15 -1.18 15.50
N HIS A 174 15.83 -1.31 16.65
CA HIS A 174 15.53 -2.32 17.67
C HIS A 174 14.11 -2.12 18.27
N HIS A 175 13.72 -0.89 18.59
CA HIS A 175 12.36 -0.60 19.06
C HIS A 175 11.28 -0.91 18.03
N LYS A 176 11.51 -0.59 16.75
CA LYS A 176 10.58 -0.97 15.66
C LYS A 176 10.46 -2.49 15.49
N ALA A 177 11.54 -3.24 15.63
CA ALA A 177 11.51 -4.69 15.54
C ALA A 177 10.74 -5.34 16.71
N ALA A 178 10.94 -4.83 17.92
CA ALA A 178 10.25 -5.32 19.12
C ALA A 178 8.73 -5.01 19.12
N ALA A 179 8.31 -3.92 18.51
CA ALA A 179 6.89 -3.53 18.42
C ALA A 179 6.09 -4.33 17.35
N ASN A 180 6.78 -5.07 16.49
CA ASN A 180 6.17 -5.89 15.44
C ASN A 180 6.10 -7.39 15.77
N LEU A 181 6.50 -7.81 16.98
CA LEU A 181 6.38 -9.16 17.53
C LEU A 181 5.17 -9.24 18.47
#